data_f1f225deb880fa02f9cb8714fcfebea3
#
_entry.id   f1f225deb880fa02f9cb8714fcfebea3
#
_cell.length_a   1.000
_cell.length_b   1.000
_cell.length_c   1.000
_cell.angle_alpha   90.00
_cell.angle_beta   90.00
_cell.angle_gamma   90.00
#
_symmetry.space_group_name_H-M   'P 1'
#
loop_
_entity.id
_entity.type
_entity.pdbx_description
1 polymer ?
#
loop_
_entity_poly.entity_id
_entity_poly.type
_entity_poly.pdbx_seq_one_letter_code
_entity_poly.pdbx_strand_id
1 'polypeptide(L)'
;MKRLTTTLALLAAALYASAQEATLPTPDAKALGMGGVAMTTLSGSHAIYNNSATAIFSQMPSQVSSSYYGQGEFDYYAVTGFCRFDNVNMAQIGWRQYLRERGNNDMAVDLGYSRRMGDKWSLGVVARYMHLKRPEISADALAVDLSAAYQLPLENVGSF
;
A
#
# COMPACT_ATOMS: atom_id res chain seq x y z
N MET A 1 -4.77 -34.78 7.50
CA MET A 1 -5.46 -33.66 8.13
C MET A 1 -4.62 -32.95 9.20
N LYS A 2 -4.04 -33.63 10.20
CA LYS A 2 -3.23 -33.00 11.28
C LYS A 2 -2.06 -32.12 10.76
N ARG A 3 -1.35 -32.54 9.72
CA ARG A 3 -0.22 -31.76 9.15
C ARG A 3 -0.67 -30.44 8.49
N LEU A 4 -1.82 -30.44 7.84
CA LEU A 4 -2.36 -29.24 7.20
C LEU A 4 -2.81 -28.19 8.24
N THR A 5 -3.44 -28.63 9.32
CA THR A 5 -3.84 -27.73 10.42
C THR A 5 -2.65 -27.14 11.16
N THR A 6 -1.57 -27.94 11.35
CA THR A 6 -0.34 -27.44 11.97
C THR A 6 0.38 -26.42 11.10
N THR A 7 0.44 -26.65 9.78
CA THR A 7 1.04 -25.69 8.83
C THR A 7 0.22 -24.39 8.77
N LEU A 8 -1.11 -24.48 8.78
CA LEU A 8 -1.99 -23.31 8.80
C LEU A 8 -1.85 -22.51 10.10
N ALA A 9 -1.75 -23.19 11.24
CA ALA A 9 -1.55 -22.56 12.54
C ALA A 9 -0.18 -21.88 12.65
N LEU A 10 0.89 -22.47 12.11
CA LEU A 10 2.22 -21.86 12.04
C LEU A 10 2.24 -20.65 11.10
N LEU A 11 1.54 -20.71 9.98
CA LEU A 11 1.40 -19.58 9.05
C LEU A 11 0.62 -18.42 9.71
N ALA A 12 -0.45 -18.74 10.42
CA ALA A 12 -1.22 -17.74 11.16
C ALA A 12 -0.40 -17.12 12.30
N ALA A 13 0.37 -17.92 13.05
CA ALA A 13 1.25 -17.43 14.11
C ALA A 13 2.38 -16.53 13.56
N ALA A 14 2.94 -16.87 12.40
CA ALA A 14 3.94 -16.05 11.72
C ALA A 14 3.37 -14.69 11.26
N LEU A 15 2.11 -14.65 10.82
CA LEU A 15 1.40 -13.41 10.46
C LEU A 15 1.13 -12.51 11.69
N TYR A 16 0.93 -13.10 12.86
CA TYR A 16 0.77 -12.33 14.10
C TYR A 16 2.08 -11.78 14.67
N ALA A 17 3.21 -12.47 14.44
CA ALA A 17 4.50 -12.08 15.00
C ALA A 17 5.13 -10.83 14.34
N SER A 18 4.69 -10.45 13.14
CA SER A 18 5.23 -9.31 12.38
C SER A 18 4.46 -7.99 12.55
N ALA A 19 3.45 -7.96 13.42
CA ALA A 19 2.57 -6.79 13.58
C ALA A 19 3.11 -5.69 14.51
N GLN A 20 4.39 -5.69 14.89
CA GLN A 20 4.95 -4.67 15.75
C GLN A 20 5.48 -3.46 14.96
N GLU A 21 4.70 -2.39 15.00
CA GLU A 21 5.08 -0.95 14.90
C GLU A 21 5.90 -0.44 13.70
N ALA A 22 6.04 -1.17 12.61
CA ALA A 22 6.71 -0.67 11.42
C ALA A 22 5.73 -0.04 10.41
N THR A 23 4.69 0.62 10.88
CA THR A 23 3.73 1.30 9.99
C THR A 23 4.13 2.75 9.76
N LEU A 24 4.62 3.03 8.57
CA LEU A 24 4.72 4.41 8.11
C LEU A 24 3.33 4.96 7.81
N PRO A 25 3.04 6.22 8.15
CA PRO A 25 1.77 6.87 7.82
C PRO A 25 1.46 6.78 6.33
N THR A 26 0.20 6.73 5.96
CA THR A 26 -0.22 6.80 4.56
C THR A 26 -0.21 8.25 4.11
N PRO A 27 0.54 8.60 3.06
CA PRO A 27 0.71 9.99 2.64
C PRO A 27 -0.39 10.49 1.69
N ASP A 28 -1.49 9.80 1.60
CA ASP A 28 -2.58 10.13 0.68
C ASP A 28 -3.44 11.24 1.28
N ALA A 29 -3.32 12.47 0.74
CA ALA A 29 -4.11 13.62 1.17
C ALA A 29 -5.63 13.38 0.99
N LYS A 30 -6.04 12.62 -0.03
CA LYS A 30 -7.44 12.24 -0.23
C LYS A 30 -7.94 11.32 0.89
N ALA A 31 -7.14 10.30 1.23
CA ALA A 31 -7.46 9.41 2.34
C ALA A 31 -7.53 10.15 3.68
N LEU A 32 -6.59 11.07 3.93
CA LEU A 32 -6.60 11.92 5.13
C LEU A 32 -7.84 12.80 5.19
N GLY A 33 -8.23 13.42 4.08
CA GLY A 33 -9.44 14.24 3.99
C GLY A 33 -10.74 13.44 4.21
N MET A 34 -10.73 12.13 3.97
CA MET A 34 -11.84 11.21 4.23
C MET A 34 -11.73 10.48 5.58
N GLY A 35 -10.93 10.99 6.52
CA GLY A 35 -10.76 10.37 7.82
C GLY A 35 -10.00 9.04 7.80
N GLY A 36 -9.12 8.83 6.83
CA GLY A 36 -8.30 7.61 6.69
C GLY A 36 -8.96 6.49 5.90
N VAL A 37 -10.15 6.71 5.34
CA VAL A 37 -10.84 5.71 4.50
C VAL A 37 -10.17 5.65 3.13
N ALA A 38 -9.33 4.66 2.91
CA ALA A 38 -8.55 4.52 1.68
C ALA A 38 -8.67 3.16 0.99
N MET A 39 -9.09 2.12 1.72
CA MET A 39 -9.09 0.74 1.20
C MET A 39 -10.10 0.48 0.07
N THR A 40 -11.18 1.24 0.06
CA THR A 40 -12.27 1.09 -0.93
C THR A 40 -12.30 2.21 -1.95
N THR A 41 -11.46 3.21 -1.81
CA THR A 41 -11.41 4.36 -2.71
C THR A 41 -10.36 4.18 -3.79
N LEU A 42 -10.65 4.66 -5.00
CA LEU A 42 -9.68 4.72 -6.08
C LEU A 42 -8.68 5.85 -5.77
N SER A 43 -7.58 5.50 -5.14
CA SER A 43 -6.55 6.45 -4.71
C SER A 43 -5.46 6.69 -5.77
N GLY A 44 -5.67 6.23 -7.00
CA GLY A 44 -4.67 6.35 -8.05
C GLY A 44 -3.36 5.62 -7.65
N SER A 45 -2.23 6.30 -7.82
CA SER A 45 -0.92 5.70 -7.49
C SER A 45 -0.70 5.44 -5.99
N HIS A 46 -1.43 6.10 -5.09
CA HIS A 46 -1.37 5.85 -3.65
C HIS A 46 -2.05 4.54 -3.22
N ALA A 47 -2.76 3.87 -4.12
CA ALA A 47 -3.38 2.57 -3.85
C ALA A 47 -2.37 1.52 -3.37
N ILE A 48 -1.10 1.61 -3.78
CA ILE A 48 -0.02 0.71 -3.35
C ILE A 48 0.13 0.65 -1.82
N TYR A 49 -0.25 1.70 -1.09
CA TYR A 49 -0.12 1.77 0.37
C TYR A 49 -1.31 1.16 1.12
N ASN A 50 -2.47 1.05 0.47
CA ASN A 50 -3.72 0.68 1.12
C ASN A 50 -4.32 -0.60 0.53
N ASN A 51 -4.64 -0.56 -0.75
CA ASN A 51 -5.20 -1.69 -1.49
C ASN A 51 -4.72 -1.62 -2.94
N SER A 52 -3.59 -2.25 -3.22
CA SER A 52 -2.95 -2.21 -4.53
C SER A 52 -3.85 -2.76 -5.64
N ALA A 53 -4.78 -3.66 -5.31
CA ALA A 53 -5.73 -4.21 -6.28
C ALA A 53 -6.66 -3.15 -6.88
N THR A 54 -6.91 -2.03 -6.19
CA THR A 54 -7.81 -0.97 -6.71
C THR A 54 -7.18 -0.13 -7.81
N ALA A 55 -5.85 -0.05 -7.89
CA ALA A 55 -5.15 0.76 -8.88
C ALA A 55 -5.49 0.38 -10.32
N ILE A 56 -5.70 -0.90 -10.59
CA ILE A 56 -6.00 -1.41 -11.95
C ILE A 56 -7.30 -0.86 -12.54
N PHE A 57 -8.22 -0.38 -11.69
CA PHE A 57 -9.48 0.25 -12.10
C PHE A 57 -9.33 1.74 -12.41
N SER A 58 -8.13 2.31 -12.27
CA SER A 58 -7.85 3.70 -12.68
C SER A 58 -8.14 3.87 -14.17
N GLN A 59 -8.67 5.03 -14.54
CA GLN A 59 -8.88 5.38 -15.95
C GLN A 59 -7.56 5.73 -16.67
N MET A 60 -6.51 6.07 -15.90
CA MET A 60 -5.22 6.45 -16.47
C MET A 60 -4.33 5.22 -16.71
N PRO A 61 -3.62 5.16 -17.83
CA PRO A 61 -2.67 4.07 -18.11
C PRO A 61 -1.43 4.14 -17.22
N SER A 62 -1.03 5.33 -16.81
CA SER A 62 0.08 5.57 -15.89
C SER A 62 -0.16 6.82 -15.06
N GLN A 63 0.37 6.84 -13.86
CA GLN A 63 0.30 8.01 -12.96
C GLN A 63 1.52 8.02 -12.05
N VAL A 64 2.03 9.21 -11.78
CA VAL A 64 3.02 9.47 -10.73
C VAL A 64 2.45 10.53 -9.81
N SER A 65 2.62 10.33 -8.51
CA SER A 65 2.20 11.27 -7.48
C SER A 65 3.29 11.42 -6.44
N SER A 66 3.43 12.62 -5.90
CA SER A 66 4.28 12.90 -4.76
C SER A 66 3.47 13.57 -3.66
N SER A 67 3.85 13.33 -2.43
CA SER A 67 3.25 13.95 -1.26
C SER A 67 4.34 14.39 -0.30
N TYR A 68 4.15 15.56 0.28
CA TYR A 68 4.95 16.08 1.37
C TYR A 68 4.02 16.47 2.51
N TYR A 69 4.43 16.13 3.70
CA TYR A 69 3.76 16.55 4.92
C TYR A 69 4.81 16.86 5.97
N GLY A 70 4.79 18.08 6.47
CA GLY A 70 5.69 18.55 7.54
C GLY A 70 4.87 19.13 8.68
N GLN A 71 5.17 18.73 9.91
CA GLN A 71 4.57 19.31 11.11
C GLN A 71 5.59 19.30 12.26
N GLY A 72 6.10 20.47 12.59
CA GLY A 72 6.99 20.66 13.71
C GLY A 72 8.27 19.82 13.61
N GLU A 73 8.34 18.74 14.36
CA GLU A 73 9.54 17.91 14.56
C GLU A 73 9.69 16.79 13.52
N PHE A 74 8.85 16.73 12.50
CA PHE A 74 8.93 15.66 11.51
C PHE A 74 8.52 16.07 10.10
N ASP A 75 9.21 15.49 9.14
CA ASP A 75 8.93 15.59 7.71
C ASP A 75 8.63 14.21 7.13
N TYR A 76 7.65 14.18 6.27
CA TYR A 76 7.24 12.98 5.56
C TYR A 76 7.20 13.22 4.07
N TYR A 77 7.89 12.37 3.34
CA TYR A 77 7.96 12.39 1.88
C TYR A 77 7.44 11.08 1.32
N ALA A 78 6.72 11.15 0.22
CA ALA A 78 6.32 9.97 -0.53
C ALA A 78 6.27 10.26 -2.02
N VAL A 79 6.68 9.27 -2.80
CA VAL A 79 6.54 9.25 -4.25
C VAL A 79 5.96 7.89 -4.63
N THR A 80 4.94 7.90 -5.47
CA THR A 80 4.32 6.68 -5.99
C THR A 80 4.10 6.76 -7.47
N GLY A 81 4.08 5.62 -8.10
CA GLY A 81 3.74 5.52 -9.50
C GLY A 81 3.16 4.17 -9.87
N PHE A 82 2.39 4.15 -10.94
CA PHE A 82 1.98 2.92 -11.59
C PHE A 82 2.07 3.03 -13.11
N CYS A 83 2.21 1.90 -13.74
CA CYS A 83 2.12 1.75 -15.18
C CYS A 83 1.33 0.48 -15.52
N ARG A 84 0.27 0.67 -16.30
CA ARG A 84 -0.49 -0.43 -16.89
C ARG A 84 0.15 -0.80 -18.23
N PHE A 85 0.60 -2.04 -18.37
CA PHE A 85 1.24 -2.49 -19.61
C PHE A 85 0.29 -3.25 -20.53
N ASP A 86 -0.87 -3.65 -20.04
CA ASP A 86 -1.98 -4.17 -20.82
C ASP A 86 -3.31 -3.93 -20.08
N ASN A 87 -4.43 -4.45 -20.62
CA ASN A 87 -5.77 -4.25 -20.05
C ASN A 87 -5.99 -4.96 -18.71
N VAL A 88 -5.11 -5.88 -18.34
CA VAL A 88 -5.27 -6.75 -17.16
C VAL A 88 -4.12 -6.67 -16.16
N ASN A 89 -2.97 -6.12 -16.55
CA ASN A 89 -1.76 -6.14 -15.71
C ASN A 89 -1.21 -4.72 -15.46
N MET A 90 -0.78 -4.46 -14.23
CA MET A 90 -0.23 -3.18 -13.79
C MET A 90 0.92 -3.39 -12.81
N ALA A 91 2.03 -2.68 -13.03
CA ALA A 91 3.09 -2.55 -12.06
C ALA A 91 2.93 -1.27 -11.24
N GLN A 92 3.36 -1.31 -9.99
CA GLN A 92 3.31 -0.18 -9.07
C GLN A 92 4.63 -0.06 -8.33
N ILE A 93 5.01 1.17 -8.01
CA ILE A 93 6.18 1.46 -7.19
C ILE A 93 5.82 2.55 -6.18
N GLY A 94 6.36 2.43 -4.99
CA GLY A 94 6.23 3.44 -3.94
C GLY A 94 7.54 3.62 -3.18
N TRP A 95 7.80 4.83 -2.78
CA TRP A 95 8.87 5.18 -1.86
C TRP A 95 8.32 6.15 -0.83
N ARG A 96 8.67 5.90 0.43
CA ARG A 96 8.27 6.74 1.56
C ARG A 96 9.47 6.96 2.46
N GLN A 97 9.58 8.17 2.99
CA GLN A 97 10.59 8.51 3.97
C GLN A 97 9.97 9.36 5.07
N TYR A 98 10.29 9.03 6.29
CA TYR A 98 9.83 9.73 7.47
C TYR A 98 11.01 10.14 8.32
N LEU A 99 11.24 11.44 8.36
CA LEU A 99 12.33 12.06 9.11
C LEU A 99 11.76 12.63 10.41
N ARG A 100 12.35 12.27 11.51
CA ARG A 100 12.07 12.86 12.82
C ARG A 100 13.29 13.57 13.34
N GLU A 101 13.09 14.59 14.20
CA GLU A 101 14.18 15.15 15.00
C GLU A 101 14.94 14.04 15.75
N ARG A 102 16.19 14.31 16.07
CA ARG A 102 17.12 13.38 16.75
C ARG A 102 17.64 12.22 15.88
N GLY A 103 17.64 12.37 14.56
CA GLY A 103 18.27 11.40 13.64
C GLY A 103 17.46 10.12 13.41
N ASN A 104 16.18 10.10 13.76
CA ASN A 104 15.28 9.02 13.35
C ASN A 104 14.95 9.17 11.87
N ASN A 105 15.17 8.14 11.11
CA ASN A 105 14.89 8.10 9.67
C ASN A 105 14.30 6.74 9.32
N ASP A 106 13.03 6.73 8.99
CA ASP A 106 12.32 5.53 8.57
C ASP A 106 12.04 5.64 7.07
N MET A 107 12.42 4.63 6.32
CA MET A 107 12.23 4.56 4.87
C MET A 107 11.53 3.26 4.49
N ALA A 108 10.68 3.32 3.48
CA ALA A 108 10.12 2.13 2.86
C ALA A 108 10.12 2.25 1.34
N VAL A 109 10.37 1.11 0.70
CA VAL A 109 10.23 0.93 -0.74
C VAL A 109 9.22 -0.18 -0.98
N ASP A 110 8.22 0.11 -1.80
CA ASP A 110 7.12 -0.78 -2.12
C ASP A 110 7.17 -1.13 -3.62
N LEU A 111 7.10 -2.40 -3.95
CA LEU A 111 6.97 -2.90 -5.32
C LEU A 111 5.66 -3.67 -5.41
N GLY A 112 4.76 -3.20 -6.25
CA GLY A 112 3.41 -3.73 -6.38
C GLY A 112 3.12 -4.29 -7.77
N TYR A 113 2.27 -5.28 -7.81
CA TYR A 113 1.69 -5.82 -9.03
C TYR A 113 0.21 -6.07 -8.80
N SER A 114 -0.61 -5.65 -9.77
CA SER A 114 -2.05 -5.88 -9.75
C SER A 114 -2.51 -6.51 -11.04
N ARG A 115 -3.47 -7.41 -10.92
CA ARG A 115 -4.07 -8.10 -12.06
C ARG A 115 -5.59 -8.07 -11.99
N ARG A 116 -6.23 -7.69 -13.10
CA ARG A 116 -7.67 -7.77 -13.28
C ARG A 116 -8.07 -9.20 -13.59
N MET A 117 -9.09 -9.68 -12.88
CA MET A 117 -9.67 -11.02 -13.03
C MET A 117 -11.11 -10.87 -13.54
N GLY A 118 -11.26 -10.75 -14.85
CA GLY A 118 -12.55 -10.38 -15.47
C GLY A 118 -12.85 -8.89 -15.33
N ASP A 119 -14.14 -8.52 -15.41
CA ASP A 119 -14.54 -7.10 -15.48
C ASP A 119 -14.60 -6.42 -14.10
N LYS A 120 -14.84 -7.18 -13.04
CA LYS A 120 -15.20 -6.63 -11.73
C LYS A 120 -14.19 -6.95 -10.61
N TRP A 121 -13.36 -7.97 -10.80
CA TRP A 121 -12.41 -8.43 -9.78
C TRP A 121 -10.98 -8.03 -10.11
N SER A 122 -10.21 -7.79 -9.09
CA SER A 122 -8.76 -7.65 -9.20
C SER A 122 -8.07 -8.20 -7.96
N LEU A 123 -6.84 -8.64 -8.16
CA LEU A 123 -5.92 -9.06 -7.11
C LEU A 123 -4.67 -8.20 -7.18
N GLY A 124 -4.06 -7.96 -6.05
CA GLY A 124 -2.82 -7.22 -5.91
C GLY A 124 -1.88 -7.86 -4.92
N VAL A 125 -0.60 -7.72 -5.19
CA VAL A 125 0.48 -8.10 -4.28
C VAL A 125 1.47 -6.95 -4.18
N VAL A 126 1.95 -6.67 -2.99
CA VAL A 126 3.00 -5.68 -2.74
C VAL A 126 4.08 -6.31 -1.89
N ALA A 127 5.31 -6.24 -2.37
CA ALA A 127 6.50 -6.51 -1.57
C ALA A 127 7.01 -5.19 -1.02
N ARG A 128 7.22 -5.13 0.29
CA ARG A 128 7.66 -3.94 1.02
C ARG A 128 8.98 -4.20 1.72
N TYR A 129 9.97 -3.38 1.45
CA TYR A 129 11.18 -3.29 2.23
C TYR A 129 11.13 -2.04 3.11
N MET A 130 11.43 -2.19 4.39
CA MET A 130 11.47 -1.09 5.35
C MET A 130 12.83 -1.05 6.02
N HIS A 131 13.40 0.14 6.11
CA HIS A 131 14.59 0.44 6.87
C HIS A 131 14.25 1.44 7.96
N LEU A 132 14.39 1.01 9.21
CA LEU A 132 14.11 1.82 10.39
C LEU A 132 15.42 2.22 11.03
N LYS A 133 15.69 3.51 11.11
CA LYS A 133 16.89 4.04 11.75
C LYS A 133 16.52 4.83 13.00
N ARG A 134 17.08 4.42 14.11
CA ARG A 134 17.03 5.10 15.40
C ARG A 134 18.46 5.49 15.83
N PRO A 135 18.66 6.42 16.77
CA PRO A 135 20.00 6.86 17.18
C PRO A 135 20.95 5.72 17.59
N GLU A 136 20.41 4.69 18.21
CA GLU A 136 21.20 3.57 18.75
C GLU A 136 20.99 2.24 18.01
N ILE A 137 19.94 2.13 17.16
CA ILE A 137 19.55 0.85 16.55
C ILE A 137 19.08 1.11 15.13
N SER A 138 19.47 0.24 14.21
CA SER A 138 18.86 0.15 12.87
C SER A 138 18.28 -1.25 12.68
N ALA A 139 17.15 -1.32 12.00
CA ALA A 139 16.48 -2.57 11.69
C ALA A 139 15.93 -2.55 10.27
N ASP A 140 16.01 -3.70 9.62
CA ASP A 140 15.44 -3.94 8.30
C ASP A 140 14.28 -4.91 8.42
N ALA A 141 13.23 -4.68 7.65
CA ALA A 141 12.08 -5.56 7.60
C ALA A 141 11.59 -5.76 6.16
N LEU A 142 11.11 -6.97 5.88
CA LEU A 142 10.43 -7.30 4.63
C LEU A 142 9.00 -7.72 4.95
N ALA A 143 8.05 -7.20 4.18
CA ALA A 143 6.65 -7.57 4.27
C ALA A 143 6.07 -7.85 2.89
N VAL A 144 5.02 -8.67 2.85
CA VAL A 144 4.24 -8.92 1.64
C VAL A 144 2.78 -8.71 1.97
N ASP A 145 2.13 -7.82 1.22
CA ASP A 145 0.71 -7.53 1.34
C ASP A 145 -0.04 -8.16 0.17
N LEU A 146 -1.14 -8.84 0.47
CA LEU A 146 -2.07 -9.36 -0.52
C LEU A 146 -3.36 -8.56 -0.43
N SER A 147 -3.89 -8.19 -1.58
CA SER A 147 -5.11 -7.39 -1.67
C SER A 147 -6.05 -7.92 -2.74
N ALA A 148 -7.34 -7.69 -2.55
CA ALA A 148 -8.37 -7.95 -3.52
C ALA A 148 -9.33 -6.77 -3.59
N ALA A 149 -9.89 -6.52 -4.77
CA ALA A 149 -10.92 -5.51 -4.96
C ALA A 149 -12.03 -6.05 -5.88
N TYR A 150 -13.24 -5.65 -5.55
CA TYR A 150 -14.43 -5.90 -6.36
C TYR A 150 -15.11 -4.59 -6.68
N GLN A 151 -15.26 -4.30 -7.97
CA GLN A 151 -15.94 -3.10 -8.45
C GLN A 151 -17.43 -3.39 -8.64
N LEU A 152 -18.26 -2.78 -7.79
CA LEU A 152 -19.71 -2.82 -7.95
C LEU A 152 -20.12 -1.89 -9.11
N PRO A 153 -20.82 -2.38 -10.14
CA PRO A 153 -21.45 -1.51 -11.12
C PRO A 153 -22.66 -0.85 -10.44
N LEU A 154 -22.53 0.44 -10.11
CA LEU A 154 -23.64 1.23 -9.62
C LEU A 154 -24.42 1.79 -10.81
N GLU A 155 -25.24 0.96 -11.44
CA GLU A 155 -26.02 1.37 -12.63
C GLU A 155 -27.16 2.36 -12.34
N ASN A 156 -27.45 2.67 -11.07
CA ASN A 156 -28.60 3.49 -10.70
C ASN A 156 -28.38 4.50 -9.57
N VAL A 157 -27.15 4.93 -9.32
CA VAL A 157 -26.94 6.11 -8.46
C VAL A 157 -26.97 7.33 -9.37
N GLY A 158 -28.12 8.02 -9.38
CA GLY A 158 -28.32 9.21 -10.18
C GLY A 158 -27.17 10.19 -10.03
N SER A 159 -26.74 10.73 -11.16
CA SER A 159 -25.82 11.89 -11.21
C SER A 159 -26.46 13.04 -10.43
N PHE A 160 -25.86 13.38 -9.30
CA PHE A 160 -26.11 14.66 -8.64
C PHE A 160 -25.19 15.71 -9.20
#